data_3add3a99b8594c0552bbd269aef48af0
#
_entry.id   3add3a99b8594c0552bbd269aef48af0
#
_cell.length_a   1.000
_cell.length_b   1.000
_cell.length_c   1.000
_cell.angle_alpha   90.00
_cell.angle_beta   90.00
_cell.angle_gamma   90.00
#
_symmetry.space_group_name_H-M   'P 1'
#
loop_
_entity.id
_entity.type
_entity.pdbx_description
1 polymer ?
#
loop_
_entity_poly.entity_id
_entity_poly.type
_entity_poly.pdbx_seq_one_letter_code
_entity_poly.pdbx_strand_id
1 'polypeptide(L)'
;MDAQLTTNIKADDQPSIHQIRHGFEIGSYQLLISELTRAEVAKAPSICSIPSTPDWFAGFMNHRGETVPVYDLNRYLQILDGNTAPQSWVLLIDDHPKTVGVLLTQPPQSITDPVLLDQACGDLPDVIRQAAGQVYEHQDQHWVEIDHHRLFLALKKQF
;
A
#
# COMPACT_ATOMS: atom_id res chain seq x y z
N MET A 1 -41.66 7.80 47.46
CA MET A 1 -41.26 8.75 46.38
C MET A 1 -39.91 8.28 45.84
N ASP A 2 -40.00 7.38 44.91
CA ASP A 2 -38.77 6.81 44.36
C ASP A 2 -38.43 7.55 43.07
N ALA A 3 -37.47 8.43 43.16
CA ALA A 3 -36.87 8.99 42.00
C ALA A 3 -36.04 7.88 41.31
N GLN A 4 -36.63 7.25 40.32
CA GLN A 4 -35.87 6.36 39.44
C GLN A 4 -34.97 7.22 38.58
N LEU A 5 -33.71 7.29 38.97
CA LEU A 5 -32.63 7.73 38.12
C LEU A 5 -32.45 6.66 37.03
N THR A 6 -33.21 6.77 35.96
CA THR A 6 -32.87 6.09 34.73
C THR A 6 -31.64 6.79 34.17
N THR A 7 -30.47 6.29 34.50
CA THR A 7 -29.26 6.57 33.76
C THR A 7 -29.47 6.03 32.35
N ASN A 8 -29.88 6.89 31.44
CA ASN A 8 -29.75 6.62 30.04
C ASN A 8 -28.26 6.52 29.72
N ILE A 9 -27.73 5.33 29.90
CA ILE A 9 -26.47 4.98 29.27
C ILE A 9 -26.78 4.99 27.77
N LYS A 10 -26.49 6.11 27.13
CA LYS A 10 -26.50 6.16 25.66
C LYS A 10 -25.59 5.04 25.16
N ALA A 11 -26.10 4.20 24.27
CA ALA A 11 -25.36 3.12 23.64
C ALA A 11 -24.14 3.64 22.83
N ASP A 12 -23.89 4.94 22.84
CA ASP A 12 -22.82 5.62 22.12
C ASP A 12 -21.47 5.62 22.84
N ASP A 13 -21.38 5.06 24.03
CA ASP A 13 -20.13 5.07 24.82
C ASP A 13 -19.33 3.74 24.69
N GLN A 14 -19.65 2.92 23.70
CA GLN A 14 -18.76 1.83 23.32
C GLN A 14 -17.64 2.40 22.46
N PRO A 15 -16.35 2.10 22.77
CA PRO A 15 -15.27 2.49 21.91
C PRO A 15 -15.55 1.94 20.52
N SER A 16 -15.77 2.83 19.55
CA SER A 16 -15.95 2.45 18.15
C SER A 16 -14.65 1.82 17.67
N ILE A 17 -14.67 0.51 17.39
CA ILE A 17 -13.54 -0.19 16.80
C ILE A 17 -13.47 0.24 15.34
N HIS A 18 -12.53 1.12 15.03
CA HIS A 18 -12.27 1.54 13.66
C HIS A 18 -11.32 0.56 12.99
N GLN A 19 -11.65 0.17 11.77
CA GLN A 19 -10.75 -0.56 10.91
C GLN A 19 -9.85 0.41 10.17
N ILE A 20 -8.55 0.34 10.42
CA ILE A 20 -7.56 1.16 9.71
C ILE A 20 -6.84 0.28 8.70
N ARG A 21 -6.90 0.69 7.44
CA ARG A 21 -6.17 0.09 6.33
C ARG A 21 -5.08 1.07 5.89
N HIS A 22 -4.05 0.56 5.26
CA HIS A 22 -2.98 1.38 4.71
C HIS A 22 -3.06 1.39 3.20
N GLY A 23 -3.14 2.59 2.63
CA GLY A 23 -3.21 2.81 1.20
C GLY A 23 -1.98 3.51 0.66
N PHE A 24 -1.64 3.23 -0.57
CA PHE A 24 -0.56 3.90 -1.29
C PHE A 24 -0.95 4.13 -2.75
N GLU A 25 -0.30 5.09 -3.38
CA GLU A 25 -0.61 5.48 -4.75
C GLU A 25 0.58 5.20 -5.67
N ILE A 26 0.29 4.60 -6.82
CA ILE A 26 1.23 4.47 -7.93
C ILE A 26 0.58 5.18 -9.12
N GLY A 27 1.07 6.38 -9.44
CA GLY A 27 0.39 7.24 -10.40
C GLY A 27 -1.04 7.54 -9.96
N SER A 28 -2.01 7.22 -10.80
CA SER A 28 -3.44 7.36 -10.49
C SER A 28 -4.07 6.14 -9.82
N TYR A 29 -3.30 5.07 -9.63
CA TYR A 29 -3.81 3.84 -9.02
C TYR A 29 -3.73 3.91 -7.50
N GLN A 30 -4.87 3.71 -6.85
CA GLN A 30 -5.01 3.73 -5.40
C GLN A 30 -5.11 2.29 -4.89
N LEU A 31 -4.11 1.87 -4.14
CA LEU A 31 -3.92 0.49 -3.73
C LEU A 31 -3.95 0.36 -2.20
N LEU A 32 -4.56 -0.70 -1.70
CA LEU A 32 -4.55 -1.04 -0.28
C LEU A 32 -3.64 -2.24 -0.03
N ILE A 33 -2.87 -2.16 1.04
CA ILE A 33 -2.12 -3.29 1.55
C ILE A 33 -3.12 -4.28 2.17
N SER A 34 -2.93 -5.57 1.91
CA SER A 34 -3.76 -6.62 2.50
C SER A 34 -3.75 -6.57 4.01
N GLU A 35 -4.87 -6.91 4.64
CA GLU A 35 -4.96 -7.03 6.09
C GLU A 35 -3.91 -7.98 6.64
N LEU A 36 -3.47 -7.71 7.86
CA LEU A 36 -2.46 -8.50 8.57
C LEU A 36 -1.07 -8.48 7.94
N THR A 37 -0.86 -7.71 6.89
CA THR A 37 0.46 -7.50 6.30
C THR A 37 1.14 -6.34 7.03
N ARG A 38 2.35 -6.58 7.52
CA ARG A 38 3.16 -5.54 8.12
C ARG A 38 3.69 -4.59 7.06
N ALA A 39 3.69 -3.31 7.38
CA ALA A 39 4.24 -2.28 6.51
C ALA A 39 4.92 -1.19 7.35
N GLU A 40 6.02 -0.70 6.83
CA GLU A 40 6.75 0.42 7.40
C GLU A 40 7.10 1.40 6.28
N VAL A 41 7.48 2.61 6.65
CA VAL A 41 7.85 3.66 5.71
C VAL A 41 9.24 4.17 6.01
N ALA A 42 10.09 4.21 5.01
CA ALA A 42 11.40 4.85 5.08
C ALA A 42 11.40 6.13 4.23
N LYS A 43 11.92 7.23 4.79
CA LYS A 43 12.04 8.50 4.09
C LYS A 43 13.46 8.67 3.57
N ALA A 44 13.57 9.02 2.28
CA ALA A 44 14.83 9.33 1.61
C ALA A 44 15.94 8.28 1.88
N PRO A 45 15.65 6.96 1.73
CA PRO A 45 16.65 5.93 1.99
C PRO A 45 17.75 5.95 0.93
N SER A 46 18.95 5.48 1.30
CA SER A 46 20.01 5.22 0.34
C SER A 46 19.77 3.89 -0.37
N ILE A 47 19.63 3.93 -1.68
CA ILE A 47 19.40 2.74 -2.51
C ILE A 47 20.63 2.52 -3.37
N CYS A 48 21.18 1.31 -3.31
CA CYS A 48 22.30 0.87 -4.13
C CYS A 48 21.79 0.22 -5.40
N SER A 49 21.96 0.88 -6.55
CA SER A 49 21.55 0.33 -7.84
C SER A 49 22.48 -0.83 -8.24
N ILE A 50 21.92 -1.80 -8.94
CA ILE A 50 22.65 -2.98 -9.45
C ILE A 50 22.77 -2.86 -10.96
N PRO A 51 24.00 -2.92 -11.52
CA PRO A 51 24.18 -2.88 -12.96
C PRO A 51 23.47 -4.07 -13.65
N SER A 52 23.03 -3.85 -14.89
CA SER A 52 22.41 -4.87 -15.75
C SER A 52 21.08 -5.45 -15.23
N THR A 53 20.40 -4.71 -14.37
CA THR A 53 19.02 -5.01 -13.96
C THR A 53 18.04 -4.13 -14.74
N PRO A 54 16.75 -4.53 -14.82
CA PRO A 54 15.73 -3.65 -15.39
C PRO A 54 15.66 -2.30 -14.67
N ASP A 55 15.30 -1.25 -15.38
CA ASP A 55 15.25 0.11 -14.83
C ASP A 55 14.16 0.31 -13.75
N TRP A 56 13.15 -0.56 -13.73
CA TRP A 56 12.13 -0.59 -12.67
C TRP A 56 12.58 -1.32 -11.41
N PHE A 57 13.72 -1.96 -11.40
CA PHE A 57 14.35 -2.46 -10.20
C PHE A 57 15.33 -1.40 -9.69
N ALA A 58 14.94 -0.69 -8.63
CA ALA A 58 15.74 0.44 -8.12
C ALA A 58 17.04 0.00 -7.49
N GLY A 59 17.11 -1.20 -6.92
CA GLY A 59 18.29 -1.74 -6.27
C GLY A 59 17.99 -2.29 -4.89
N PHE A 60 19.00 -2.24 -4.01
CA PHE A 60 18.88 -2.69 -2.63
C PHE A 60 19.09 -1.56 -1.65
N MET A 61 18.35 -1.59 -0.56
CA MET A 61 18.58 -0.73 0.60
C MET A 61 18.86 -1.55 1.85
N ASN A 62 19.55 -0.95 2.81
CA ASN A 62 19.69 -1.53 4.14
C ASN A 62 18.55 -0.99 5.01
N HIS A 63 17.84 -1.89 5.66
CA HIS A 63 16.83 -1.56 6.66
C HIS A 63 17.07 -2.40 7.92
N ARG A 64 17.51 -1.74 8.98
CA ARG A 64 17.82 -2.40 10.26
C ARG A 64 18.76 -3.58 10.12
N GLY A 65 19.80 -3.44 9.29
CA GLY A 65 20.76 -4.51 9.04
C GLY A 65 20.36 -5.53 7.99
N GLU A 66 19.15 -5.43 7.45
CA GLU A 66 18.61 -6.33 6.44
C GLU A 66 18.71 -5.72 5.04
N THR A 67 19.08 -6.53 4.07
CA THR A 67 19.09 -6.11 2.66
C THR A 67 17.72 -6.29 2.05
N VAL A 68 17.13 -5.19 1.58
CA VAL A 68 15.77 -5.17 1.04
C VAL A 68 15.80 -4.77 -0.43
N PRO A 69 15.21 -5.59 -1.34
CA PRO A 69 15.03 -5.19 -2.74
C PRO A 69 13.96 -4.10 -2.86
N VAL A 70 14.24 -3.12 -3.69
CA VAL A 70 13.34 -1.97 -3.90
C VAL A 70 12.93 -1.89 -5.36
N TYR A 71 11.63 -1.77 -5.58
CA TYR A 71 11.02 -1.73 -6.91
C TYR A 71 10.43 -0.35 -7.20
N ASP A 72 10.56 0.08 -8.43
CA ASP A 72 9.97 1.31 -8.95
C ASP A 72 8.78 0.95 -9.87
N LEU A 73 7.59 0.86 -9.29
CA LEU A 73 6.39 0.51 -10.04
C LEU A 73 5.96 1.59 -11.01
N ASN A 74 6.30 2.86 -10.76
CA ASN A 74 6.04 3.93 -11.71
C ASN A 74 6.79 3.72 -13.02
N ARG A 75 8.05 3.32 -12.93
CA ARG A 75 8.84 2.96 -14.12
C ARG A 75 8.34 1.71 -14.80
N TYR A 76 8.01 0.69 -14.02
CA TYR A 76 7.46 -0.55 -14.57
C TYR A 76 6.18 -0.29 -15.38
N LEU A 77 5.28 0.53 -14.86
CA LEU A 77 4.02 0.88 -15.50
C LEU A 77 4.15 2.00 -16.54
N GLN A 78 5.36 2.52 -16.72
CA GLN A 78 5.64 3.63 -17.64
C GLN A 78 4.76 4.86 -17.37
N ILE A 79 4.53 5.15 -16.09
CA ILE A 79 3.78 6.34 -15.70
C ILE A 79 4.70 7.54 -15.86
N LEU A 80 4.49 8.27 -16.94
CA LEU A 80 5.23 9.48 -17.28
C LEU A 80 4.39 10.69 -16.87
N ASP A 81 4.45 11.06 -15.60
CA ASP A 81 3.95 12.35 -15.18
C ASP A 81 5.00 13.41 -15.54
N GLY A 82 4.62 14.39 -16.35
CA GLY A 82 5.50 15.50 -16.73
C GLY A 82 5.96 16.39 -15.55
N ASN A 83 5.49 16.08 -14.36
CA ASN A 83 5.96 16.55 -13.05
C ASN A 83 6.42 15.33 -12.26
N THR A 84 7.62 14.85 -12.54
CA THR A 84 8.23 13.81 -11.73
C THR A 84 8.58 14.38 -10.36
N ALA A 85 7.63 14.34 -9.44
CA ALA A 85 7.94 14.52 -8.03
C ALA A 85 8.99 13.47 -7.65
N PRO A 86 10.06 13.85 -6.91
CA PRO A 86 11.07 12.88 -6.52
C PRO A 86 10.43 11.77 -5.68
N GLN A 87 10.80 10.52 -5.95
CA GLN A 87 10.38 9.37 -5.16
C GLN A 87 11.20 9.34 -3.87
N SER A 88 10.70 10.04 -2.85
CA SER A 88 11.43 10.25 -1.59
C SER A 88 11.06 9.26 -0.50
N TRP A 89 10.14 8.34 -0.77
CA TRP A 89 9.62 7.40 0.21
C TRP A 89 9.77 5.96 -0.29
N VAL A 90 10.01 5.04 0.63
CA VAL A 90 9.93 3.60 0.36
C VAL A 90 8.92 2.99 1.31
N LEU A 91 7.92 2.34 0.75
CA LEU A 91 7.01 1.49 1.49
C LEU A 91 7.65 0.10 1.61
N LEU A 92 7.93 -0.30 2.83
CA LEU A 92 8.48 -1.61 3.17
C LEU A 92 7.33 -2.53 3.54
N ILE A 93 7.16 -3.61 2.80
CA ILE A 93 6.05 -4.54 2.97
C ILE A 93 6.59 -5.89 3.40
N ASP A 94 5.95 -6.50 4.41
CA ASP A 94 6.28 -7.80 4.97
C ASP A 94 7.46 -7.78 5.94
N ASP A 95 7.70 -8.90 6.59
CA ASP A 95 8.78 -9.09 7.55
C ASP A 95 10.00 -9.76 6.91
N HIS A 96 11.18 -9.46 7.45
CA HIS A 96 12.39 -10.18 7.08
C HIS A 96 12.22 -11.71 7.25
N PRO A 97 12.69 -12.55 6.30
CA PRO A 97 13.46 -12.20 5.09
C PRO A 97 12.63 -11.89 3.83
N LYS A 98 11.35 -11.68 3.96
CA LYS A 98 10.42 -11.48 2.85
C LYS A 98 10.16 -10.00 2.54
N THR A 99 10.76 -9.08 3.27
CA THR A 99 10.55 -7.65 3.09
C THR A 99 10.90 -7.19 1.69
N VAL A 100 9.98 -6.45 1.07
CA VAL A 100 10.19 -5.79 -0.22
C VAL A 100 9.88 -4.31 -0.08
N GLY A 101 10.53 -3.49 -0.88
CA GLY A 101 10.33 -2.04 -0.90
C GLY A 101 9.71 -1.57 -2.21
N VAL A 102 8.82 -0.60 -2.11
CA VAL A 102 8.21 0.09 -3.26
C VAL A 102 8.50 1.58 -3.14
N LEU A 103 9.07 2.16 -4.20
CA LEU A 103 9.30 3.59 -4.26
C LEU A 103 7.99 4.35 -4.41
N LEU A 104 7.81 5.39 -3.61
CA LEU A 104 6.63 6.24 -3.61
C LEU A 104 7.01 7.72 -3.73
N THR A 105 6.17 8.49 -4.42
CA THR A 105 6.27 9.94 -4.48
C THR A 105 5.65 10.62 -3.27
N GLN A 106 4.72 9.95 -2.62
CA GLN A 106 4.02 10.41 -1.42
C GLN A 106 4.01 9.30 -0.37
N PRO A 107 3.98 9.64 0.93
CA PRO A 107 3.87 8.63 1.96
C PRO A 107 2.53 7.87 1.88
N PRO A 108 2.47 6.62 2.36
CA PRO A 108 1.21 5.90 2.49
C PRO A 108 0.21 6.64 3.36
N GLN A 109 -1.07 6.37 3.12
CA GLN A 109 -2.18 6.98 3.83
C GLN A 109 -2.86 5.97 4.74
N SER A 110 -3.37 6.44 5.88
CA SER A 110 -4.28 5.66 6.70
C SER A 110 -5.71 5.84 6.18
N ILE A 111 -6.34 4.73 5.84
CA ILE A 111 -7.70 4.69 5.34
C ILE A 111 -8.59 4.11 6.44
N THR A 112 -9.41 4.94 7.05
CA THR A 112 -10.27 4.54 8.17
C THR A 112 -11.63 4.09 7.68
N ASP A 113 -12.05 2.91 8.09
CA ASP A 113 -13.36 2.32 7.79
C ASP A 113 -13.72 2.33 6.29
N PRO A 114 -12.86 1.83 5.39
CA PRO A 114 -13.24 1.74 3.99
C PRO A 114 -14.41 0.77 3.82
N VAL A 115 -15.31 1.10 2.90
CA VAL A 115 -16.51 0.30 2.62
C VAL A 115 -16.24 -0.68 1.49
N LEU A 116 -16.44 -1.95 1.77
CA LEU A 116 -16.31 -3.00 0.75
C LEU A 116 -17.37 -2.79 -0.33
N LEU A 117 -16.92 -2.78 -1.57
CA LEU A 117 -17.81 -2.72 -2.73
C LEU A 117 -17.93 -4.10 -3.38
N ASP A 118 -19.14 -4.43 -3.81
CA ASP A 118 -19.42 -5.63 -4.59
C ASP A 118 -19.30 -5.30 -6.08
N GLN A 119 -18.07 -4.99 -6.50
CA GLN A 119 -17.77 -4.73 -7.91
C GLN A 119 -16.36 -5.18 -8.23
N ALA A 120 -16.12 -5.51 -9.49
CA ALA A 120 -14.78 -5.80 -9.98
C ALA A 120 -13.93 -4.53 -9.99
N CYS A 121 -12.63 -4.68 -9.83
CA CYS A 121 -11.70 -3.60 -10.08
C CYS A 121 -11.86 -3.11 -11.52
N GLY A 122 -11.73 -1.81 -11.72
CA GLY A 122 -11.83 -1.20 -13.03
C GLY A 122 -10.65 -1.55 -13.94
N ASP A 123 -10.35 -0.66 -14.87
CA ASP A 123 -9.23 -0.85 -15.79
C ASP A 123 -7.90 -0.70 -15.06
N LEU A 124 -7.22 -1.82 -14.84
CA LEU A 124 -5.93 -1.90 -14.16
C LEU A 124 -4.87 -2.51 -15.08
N PRO A 125 -3.61 -2.09 -14.96
CA PRO A 125 -2.50 -2.79 -15.63
C PRO A 125 -2.47 -4.27 -15.24
N ASP A 126 -2.00 -5.11 -16.16
CA ASP A 126 -2.02 -6.57 -15.98
C ASP A 126 -1.35 -7.03 -14.68
N VAL A 127 -0.20 -6.47 -14.35
CA VAL A 127 0.54 -6.86 -13.15
C VAL A 127 -0.23 -6.54 -11.87
N ILE A 128 -0.95 -5.43 -11.85
CA ILE A 128 -1.80 -5.03 -10.73
C ILE A 128 -3.06 -5.88 -10.70
N ARG A 129 -3.70 -6.09 -11.86
CA ARG A 129 -4.92 -6.89 -11.98
C ARG A 129 -4.72 -8.32 -11.50
N GLN A 130 -3.58 -8.94 -11.80
CA GLN A 130 -3.25 -10.29 -11.33
C GLN A 130 -3.13 -10.38 -9.81
N ALA A 131 -2.75 -9.29 -9.16
CA ALA A 131 -2.60 -9.21 -7.72
C ALA A 131 -3.81 -8.59 -7.01
N ALA A 132 -4.79 -8.07 -7.77
CA ALA A 132 -5.93 -7.35 -7.23
C ALA A 132 -6.90 -8.26 -6.51
N GLY A 133 -7.33 -7.83 -5.33
CA GLY A 133 -8.38 -8.44 -4.55
C GLY A 133 -9.67 -7.62 -4.59
N GLN A 134 -10.20 -7.32 -3.42
CA GLN A 134 -11.45 -6.60 -3.26
C GLN A 134 -11.27 -5.10 -3.48
N VAL A 135 -12.35 -4.43 -3.83
CA VAL A 135 -12.41 -2.97 -4.02
C VAL A 135 -13.15 -2.35 -2.85
N TYR A 136 -12.63 -1.26 -2.36
CA TYR A 136 -13.19 -0.50 -1.25
C TYR A 136 -13.41 0.94 -1.66
N GLU A 137 -14.42 1.58 -1.06
CA GLU A 137 -14.67 3.00 -1.19
C GLU A 137 -14.28 3.74 0.09
N HIS A 138 -13.63 4.88 -0.08
CA HIS A 138 -13.32 5.80 1.00
C HIS A 138 -13.26 7.22 0.44
N GLN A 139 -14.07 8.14 1.00
CA GLN A 139 -14.13 9.54 0.58
C GLN A 139 -14.28 9.71 -0.94
N ASP A 140 -15.25 9.01 -1.52
CA ASP A 140 -15.56 9.01 -2.96
C ASP A 140 -14.41 8.50 -3.87
N GLN A 141 -13.45 7.82 -3.30
CA GLN A 141 -12.34 7.19 -4.02
C GLN A 141 -12.39 5.68 -3.87
N HIS A 142 -11.98 4.99 -4.92
CA HIS A 142 -11.89 3.53 -4.95
C HIS A 142 -10.46 3.09 -4.69
N TRP A 143 -10.32 2.15 -3.75
CA TRP A 143 -9.06 1.55 -3.36
C TRP A 143 -9.10 0.06 -3.66
N VAL A 144 -8.07 -0.44 -4.32
CA VAL A 144 -7.97 -1.85 -4.70
C VAL A 144 -6.99 -2.55 -3.78
N GLU A 145 -7.45 -3.58 -3.08
CA GLU A 145 -6.59 -4.41 -2.25
C GLU A 145 -5.63 -5.21 -3.12
N ILE A 146 -4.35 -5.23 -2.74
CA ILE A 146 -3.29 -5.88 -3.47
C ILE A 146 -2.67 -7.00 -2.63
N ASP A 147 -2.56 -8.18 -3.22
CA ASP A 147 -1.71 -9.26 -2.73
C ASP A 147 -0.27 -9.01 -3.20
N HIS A 148 0.56 -8.52 -2.30
CA HIS A 148 1.94 -8.16 -2.64
C HIS A 148 2.78 -9.37 -3.06
N HIS A 149 2.51 -10.57 -2.55
CA HIS A 149 3.22 -11.78 -2.97
C HIS A 149 3.00 -12.05 -4.46
N ARG A 150 1.75 -11.94 -4.92
CA ARG A 150 1.42 -12.12 -6.34
C ARG A 150 2.04 -11.03 -7.21
N LEU A 151 2.00 -9.78 -6.73
CA LEU A 151 2.57 -8.64 -7.44
C LEU A 151 4.07 -8.84 -7.67
N PHE A 152 4.83 -9.11 -6.63
CA PHE A 152 6.28 -9.25 -6.73
C PHE A 152 6.70 -10.55 -7.40
N LEU A 153 5.92 -11.61 -7.29
CA LEU A 153 6.16 -12.84 -8.05
C LEU A 153 6.05 -12.58 -9.57
N ALA A 154 5.05 -11.82 -9.99
CA ALA A 154 4.89 -11.44 -11.39
C ALA A 154 6.05 -10.57 -11.89
N LEU A 155 6.56 -9.65 -11.07
CA LEU A 155 7.72 -8.84 -11.41
C LEU A 155 9.00 -9.67 -11.51
N LYS A 156 9.23 -10.58 -10.58
CA LYS A 156 10.43 -11.45 -10.58
C LYS A 156 10.53 -12.33 -11.81
N LYS A 157 9.42 -12.72 -12.41
CA LYS A 157 9.40 -13.51 -13.65
C LYS A 157 9.90 -12.74 -14.89
N GLN A 158 10.07 -11.42 -14.76
CA GLN A 158 10.50 -10.56 -15.87
C GLN A 158 11.96 -10.14 -15.79
N PHE A 159 12.70 -10.67 -14.86
CA PHE A 159 14.15 -10.49 -14.77
C PHE A 159 14.89 -11.28 -15.83
#